data_6257b67c826a91f42434f434aa3eb065
#
_entry.id   6257b67c826a91f42434f434aa3eb065
#
_cell.length_a   1.000
_cell.length_b   1.000
_cell.length_c   1.000
_cell.angle_alpha   90.00
_cell.angle_beta   90.00
_cell.angle_gamma   90.00
#
_symmetry.space_group_name_H-M   'P 1'
#
loop_
_entity.id
_entity.type
_entity.pdbx_description
1 polymer ?
#
loop_
_entity_poly.entity_id
_entity_poly.type
_entity_poly.pdbx_seq_one_letter_code
_entity_poly.pdbx_strand_id
1 'polypeptide(L)'
;KNYIKSNACIAVNSGTAALSLAFSLFDIKNKEVILPSMSFVSTAHCIVENGGIPVFADIKSDTLCIDPKKIKHIISKNTAAILPVHFGGMPCNLDEIHKIAKNHGLHVVEDAAHAVGTKFNGKKIGSNGDAVCFSFHPVKNLAMPTGGLIAINHKNHVKFKKLLLSRRWCGITNRKDTDYD
;
A
#
# COMPACT_ATOMS: atom_id res chain seq x y z
N LYS A 1 15.39 -1.15 0.47
CA LYS A 1 15.23 -1.83 1.75
C LYS A 1 15.96 -1.07 2.86
N ASN A 2 17.29 -0.94 2.79
CA ASN A 2 18.08 -0.35 3.87
C ASN A 2 17.71 1.11 4.17
N TYR A 3 17.40 1.90 3.14
CA TYR A 3 17.04 3.31 3.28
C TYR A 3 15.76 3.52 4.10
N ILE A 4 14.72 2.73 3.87
CA ILE A 4 13.41 2.82 4.54
C ILE A 4 13.27 1.84 5.71
N LYS A 5 14.26 0.99 5.97
CA LYS A 5 14.28 -0.04 7.03
C LYS A 5 13.11 -1.01 6.98
N SER A 6 12.64 -1.39 5.77
CA SER A 6 11.61 -2.42 5.60
C SER A 6 12.19 -3.83 5.60
N ASN A 7 11.36 -4.85 5.86
CA ASN A 7 11.78 -6.25 5.86
C ASN A 7 12.09 -6.77 4.45
N ALA A 8 11.29 -6.34 3.44
CA ALA A 8 11.53 -6.63 2.03
C ALA A 8 11.11 -5.46 1.14
N CYS A 9 11.70 -5.37 -0.05
CA CYS A 9 11.30 -4.44 -1.11
C CYS A 9 11.24 -5.15 -2.44
N ILE A 10 10.23 -4.82 -3.24
CA ILE A 10 9.99 -5.35 -4.59
C ILE A 10 9.80 -4.18 -5.55
N ALA A 11 10.68 -4.06 -6.53
CA ALA A 11 10.52 -3.08 -7.62
C ALA A 11 9.48 -3.58 -8.62
N VAL A 12 8.66 -2.65 -9.12
CA VAL A 12 7.62 -2.85 -10.14
C VAL A 12 7.63 -1.70 -11.13
N ASN A 13 6.83 -1.77 -12.19
CA ASN A 13 6.83 -0.79 -13.27
C ASN A 13 6.05 0.50 -12.97
N SER A 14 5.21 0.53 -11.94
CA SER A 14 4.42 1.72 -11.58
C SER A 14 3.90 1.66 -10.15
N GLY A 15 3.45 2.79 -9.60
CA GLY A 15 2.73 2.84 -8.32
C GLY A 15 1.40 2.08 -8.38
N THR A 16 0.69 2.12 -9.50
CA THR A 16 -0.54 1.35 -9.73
C THR A 16 -0.27 -0.15 -9.62
N ALA A 17 0.77 -0.65 -10.29
CA ALA A 17 1.18 -2.06 -10.19
C ALA A 17 1.60 -2.42 -8.75
N ALA A 18 2.23 -1.47 -8.04
CA ALA A 18 2.59 -1.68 -6.62
C ALA A 18 1.34 -1.90 -5.76
N LEU A 19 0.31 -1.06 -5.90
CA LEU A 19 -0.94 -1.16 -5.15
C LEU A 19 -1.71 -2.45 -5.51
N SER A 20 -1.89 -2.74 -6.80
CA SER A 20 -2.61 -3.94 -7.26
C SER A 20 -1.93 -5.22 -6.76
N LEU A 21 -0.61 -5.33 -6.90
CA LEU A 21 0.15 -6.47 -6.39
C LEU A 21 0.15 -6.56 -4.86
N ALA A 22 0.20 -5.43 -4.13
CA ALA A 22 0.13 -5.44 -2.68
C ALA A 22 -1.21 -6.01 -2.19
N PHE A 23 -2.34 -5.59 -2.78
CA PHE A 23 -3.65 -6.14 -2.42
C PHE A 23 -3.81 -7.62 -2.80
N SER A 24 -3.14 -8.08 -3.84
CA SER A 24 -3.17 -9.51 -4.19
C SER A 24 -2.60 -10.44 -3.11
N LEU A 25 -1.93 -9.90 -2.08
CA LEU A 25 -1.39 -10.67 -0.95
C LEU A 25 -2.44 -10.99 0.12
N PHE A 26 -3.56 -10.25 0.13
CA PHE A 26 -4.58 -10.31 1.16
C PHE A 26 -5.91 -10.81 0.60
N ASP A 27 -6.67 -11.50 1.42
CA ASP A 27 -8.02 -11.95 1.06
C ASP A 27 -9.01 -10.79 1.22
N ILE A 28 -9.15 -9.99 0.15
CA ILE A 28 -10.10 -8.87 0.09
C ILE A 28 -11.29 -9.12 -0.84
N LYS A 29 -11.39 -10.30 -1.44
CA LYS A 29 -12.49 -10.62 -2.37
C LYS A 29 -13.85 -10.53 -1.66
N ASN A 30 -14.75 -9.72 -2.21
CA ASN A 30 -16.05 -9.38 -1.65
C ASN A 30 -15.99 -8.73 -0.25
N LYS A 31 -14.83 -8.17 0.13
CA LYS A 31 -14.65 -7.47 1.40
C LYS A 31 -14.40 -6.00 1.18
N GLU A 32 -14.70 -5.22 2.19
CA GLU A 32 -14.54 -3.77 2.17
C GLU A 32 -13.09 -3.37 2.45
N VAL A 33 -12.61 -2.38 1.72
CA VAL A 33 -11.35 -1.70 1.97
C VAL A 33 -11.63 -0.21 2.13
N ILE A 34 -11.29 0.33 3.30
CA ILE A 34 -11.53 1.74 3.62
C ILE A 34 -10.36 2.58 3.09
N LEU A 35 -10.68 3.62 2.30
CA LEU A 35 -9.71 4.54 1.72
C LEU A 35 -10.22 5.99 1.82
N PRO A 36 -9.35 7.02 1.68
CA PRO A 36 -9.81 8.41 1.68
C PRO A 36 -10.62 8.74 0.43
N SER A 37 -11.58 9.66 0.58
CA SER A 37 -12.35 10.21 -0.54
C SER A 37 -11.48 11.04 -1.50
N MET A 38 -10.34 11.56 -1.03
CA MET A 38 -9.39 12.30 -1.85
C MET A 38 -8.16 11.43 -2.16
N SER A 39 -8.09 10.94 -3.40
CA SER A 39 -7.01 10.08 -3.86
C SER A 39 -6.92 10.08 -5.38
N PHE A 40 -5.86 9.46 -5.91
CA PHE A 40 -5.78 9.16 -7.32
C PHE A 40 -6.62 7.92 -7.64
N VAL A 41 -7.21 7.88 -8.83
CA VAL A 41 -8.17 6.83 -9.24
C VAL A 41 -7.62 5.41 -9.09
N SER A 42 -6.32 5.19 -9.31
CA SER A 42 -5.71 3.86 -9.18
C SER A 42 -5.77 3.31 -7.75
N THR A 43 -5.85 4.19 -6.73
CA THR A 43 -5.98 3.79 -5.33
C THR A 43 -7.28 3.00 -5.09
N ALA A 44 -8.39 3.40 -5.73
CA ALA A 44 -9.64 2.65 -5.67
C ALA A 44 -9.68 1.48 -6.66
N HIS A 45 -9.15 1.67 -7.87
CA HIS A 45 -9.15 0.63 -8.91
C HIS A 45 -8.41 -0.64 -8.46
N CYS A 46 -7.27 -0.52 -7.78
CA CYS A 46 -6.52 -1.70 -7.31
C CYS A 46 -7.32 -2.56 -6.32
N ILE A 47 -8.25 -1.96 -5.57
CA ILE A 47 -9.17 -2.69 -4.69
C ILE A 47 -10.16 -3.50 -5.55
N VAL A 48 -10.80 -2.83 -6.52
CA VAL A 48 -11.79 -3.46 -7.41
C VAL A 48 -11.17 -4.58 -8.24
N GLU A 49 -9.98 -4.36 -8.80
CA GLU A 49 -9.22 -5.38 -9.57
C GLU A 49 -8.93 -6.64 -8.75
N ASN A 50 -8.74 -6.49 -7.43
CA ASN A 50 -8.56 -7.62 -6.51
C ASN A 50 -9.88 -8.17 -5.94
N GLY A 51 -11.03 -7.75 -6.50
CA GLY A 51 -12.36 -8.20 -6.11
C GLY A 51 -12.87 -7.60 -4.79
N GLY A 52 -12.22 -6.57 -4.26
CA GLY A 52 -12.63 -5.85 -3.06
C GLY A 52 -13.67 -4.76 -3.36
N ILE A 53 -14.25 -4.22 -2.31
CA ILE A 53 -15.26 -3.15 -2.34
C ILE A 53 -14.65 -1.90 -1.72
N PRO A 54 -14.40 -0.82 -2.49
CA PRO A 54 -13.88 0.42 -1.93
C PRO A 54 -14.96 1.13 -1.10
N VAL A 55 -14.61 1.52 0.13
CA VAL A 55 -15.47 2.29 1.04
C VAL A 55 -14.76 3.59 1.40
N PHE A 56 -15.35 4.72 1.03
CA PHE A 56 -14.70 6.00 1.17
C PHE A 56 -14.95 6.61 2.55
N ALA A 57 -13.87 7.07 3.19
CA ALA A 57 -13.88 7.87 4.40
C ALA A 57 -13.51 9.33 4.09
N ASP A 58 -14.08 10.26 4.85
CA ASP A 58 -13.69 11.67 4.77
C ASP A 58 -12.24 11.88 5.20
N ILE A 59 -11.68 12.97 4.70
CA ILE A 59 -10.35 13.47 5.03
C ILE A 59 -10.41 14.56 6.09
N LYS A 60 -9.25 14.83 6.70
CA LYS A 60 -9.05 16.02 7.53
C LYS A 60 -8.75 17.22 6.62
N SER A 61 -9.37 18.36 6.89
CA SER A 61 -9.21 19.58 6.09
C SER A 61 -7.80 20.20 6.15
N ASP A 62 -7.08 19.95 7.24
CA ASP A 62 -5.74 20.48 7.48
C ASP A 62 -4.62 19.68 6.80
N THR A 63 -4.78 18.37 6.67
CA THR A 63 -3.76 17.47 6.13
C THR A 63 -4.13 16.83 4.80
N LEU A 64 -5.41 16.85 4.41
CA LEU A 64 -5.99 16.14 3.27
C LEU A 64 -5.78 14.60 3.34
N CYS A 65 -5.33 14.11 4.48
CA CYS A 65 -5.21 12.68 4.76
C CYS A 65 -6.50 12.12 5.37
N ILE A 66 -6.71 10.81 5.24
CA ILE A 66 -7.87 10.13 5.82
C ILE A 66 -8.02 10.46 7.31
N ASP A 67 -9.25 10.76 7.76
CA ASP A 67 -9.54 11.00 9.17
C ASP A 67 -9.74 9.66 9.92
N PRO A 68 -8.87 9.32 10.89
CA PRO A 68 -9.02 8.11 11.68
C PRO A 68 -10.36 8.03 12.45
N LYS A 69 -10.96 9.17 12.80
CA LYS A 69 -12.28 9.18 13.44
C LYS A 69 -13.35 8.69 12.48
N LYS A 70 -13.29 9.10 11.21
CA LYS A 70 -14.24 8.67 10.18
C LYS A 70 -14.10 7.18 9.86
N ILE A 71 -12.88 6.64 9.88
CA ILE A 71 -12.63 5.19 9.70
C ILE A 71 -13.44 4.40 10.74
N LYS A 72 -13.39 4.78 12.02
CA LYS A 72 -14.08 4.06 13.11
C LYS A 72 -15.59 3.95 12.91
N HIS A 73 -16.21 4.94 12.28
CA HIS A 73 -17.67 4.98 12.08
C HIS A 73 -18.15 4.08 10.92
N ILE A 74 -17.25 3.72 9.99
CA ILE A 74 -17.62 2.96 8.78
C ILE A 74 -17.05 1.54 8.76
N ILE A 75 -16.28 1.13 9.78
CA ILE A 75 -15.83 -0.26 9.90
C ILE A 75 -17.05 -1.17 10.09
N SER A 76 -17.13 -2.20 9.27
CA SER A 76 -18.15 -3.26 9.35
C SER A 76 -17.50 -4.64 9.59
N LYS A 77 -18.31 -5.67 9.75
CA LYS A 77 -17.84 -7.07 9.82
C LYS A 77 -17.21 -7.56 8.51
N ASN A 78 -17.46 -6.85 7.41
CA ASN A 78 -16.92 -7.18 6.09
C ASN A 78 -15.63 -6.40 5.78
N THR A 79 -15.22 -5.44 6.62
CA THR A 79 -13.99 -4.68 6.41
C THR A 79 -12.77 -5.59 6.57
N ALA A 80 -11.85 -5.57 5.60
CA ALA A 80 -10.62 -6.37 5.60
C ALA A 80 -9.35 -5.53 5.70
N ALA A 81 -9.36 -4.29 5.20
CA ALA A 81 -8.18 -3.46 5.16
C ALA A 81 -8.49 -1.96 5.23
N ILE A 82 -7.47 -1.19 5.58
CA ILE A 82 -7.43 0.27 5.48
C ILE A 82 -6.31 0.62 4.50
N LEU A 83 -6.62 1.54 3.56
CA LEU A 83 -5.67 2.07 2.58
C LEU A 83 -5.50 3.59 2.80
N PRO A 84 -4.65 4.02 3.74
CA PRO A 84 -4.32 5.43 3.90
C PRO A 84 -3.47 5.92 2.72
N VAL A 85 -3.68 7.18 2.32
CA VAL A 85 -2.92 7.87 1.28
C VAL A 85 -2.15 9.03 1.90
N HIS A 86 -0.84 9.04 1.77
CA HIS A 86 0.03 10.13 2.22
C HIS A 86 -0.01 11.28 1.20
N PHE A 87 -1.12 12.01 1.22
CA PHE A 87 -1.43 13.01 0.20
C PHE A 87 -0.41 14.16 0.18
N GLY A 88 0.10 14.49 -1.01
CA GLY A 88 1.12 15.52 -1.16
C GLY A 88 2.42 15.28 -0.38
N GLY A 89 2.65 14.06 0.12
CA GLY A 89 3.78 13.72 0.97
C GLY A 89 3.52 13.97 2.48
N MET A 90 2.33 14.48 2.84
CA MET A 90 1.91 14.61 4.24
C MET A 90 1.64 13.21 4.82
N PRO A 91 2.30 12.81 5.92
CA PRO A 91 2.06 11.51 6.50
C PRO A 91 0.68 11.45 7.18
N CYS A 92 -0.05 10.36 6.96
CA CYS A 92 -1.26 10.06 7.73
C CYS A 92 -0.93 9.85 9.21
N ASN A 93 -1.91 9.99 10.09
CA ASN A 93 -1.78 9.63 11.51
C ASN A 93 -1.72 8.10 11.66
N LEU A 94 -0.52 7.55 11.40
CA LEU A 94 -0.31 6.10 11.36
C LEU A 94 -0.49 5.44 12.73
N ASP A 95 -0.22 6.14 13.84
CA ASP A 95 -0.41 5.58 15.18
C ASP A 95 -1.88 5.24 15.44
N GLU A 96 -2.80 6.16 15.09
CA GLU A 96 -4.23 5.90 15.22
C GLU A 96 -4.73 4.86 14.21
N ILE A 97 -4.27 4.92 12.96
CA ILE A 97 -4.68 3.97 11.92
C ILE A 97 -4.24 2.55 12.28
N HIS A 98 -3.00 2.35 12.70
CA HIS A 98 -2.51 1.03 13.11
C HIS A 98 -3.20 0.53 14.38
N LYS A 99 -3.53 1.43 15.33
CA LYS A 99 -4.32 1.06 16.51
C LYS A 99 -5.71 0.57 16.13
N ILE A 100 -6.38 1.27 15.21
CA ILE A 100 -7.70 0.86 14.69
C ILE A 100 -7.58 -0.49 13.98
N ALA A 101 -6.64 -0.63 13.06
CA ALA A 101 -6.43 -1.85 12.30
C ALA A 101 -6.17 -3.06 13.23
N LYS A 102 -5.30 -2.90 14.23
CA LYS A 102 -5.00 -3.94 15.21
C LYS A 102 -6.23 -4.37 16.01
N ASN A 103 -7.04 -3.41 16.46
CA ASN A 103 -8.24 -3.69 17.27
C ASN A 103 -9.33 -4.45 16.48
N HIS A 104 -9.34 -4.30 15.16
CA HIS A 104 -10.35 -4.92 14.28
C HIS A 104 -9.76 -6.04 13.40
N GLY A 105 -8.48 -6.39 13.56
CA GLY A 105 -7.83 -7.44 12.75
C GLY A 105 -7.69 -7.07 11.28
N LEU A 106 -7.58 -5.77 10.94
CA LEU A 106 -7.51 -5.27 9.57
C LEU A 106 -6.07 -5.16 9.09
N HIS A 107 -5.88 -5.33 7.78
CA HIS A 107 -4.61 -5.03 7.12
C HIS A 107 -4.46 -3.53 6.87
N VAL A 108 -3.19 -3.06 6.81
CA VAL A 108 -2.86 -1.68 6.42
C VAL A 108 -1.96 -1.73 5.20
N VAL A 109 -2.50 -1.28 4.05
CA VAL A 109 -1.76 -1.09 2.80
C VAL A 109 -1.68 0.41 2.55
N GLU A 110 -0.47 0.99 2.58
CA GLU A 110 -0.27 2.43 2.47
C GLU A 110 0.01 2.84 1.03
N ASP A 111 -0.71 3.84 0.53
CA ASP A 111 -0.35 4.55 -0.70
C ASP A 111 0.60 5.70 -0.37
N ALA A 112 1.87 5.48 -0.64
CA ALA A 112 2.97 6.41 -0.42
C ALA A 112 3.51 7.00 -1.74
N ALA A 113 2.65 7.08 -2.79
CA ALA A 113 3.05 7.57 -4.11
C ALA A 113 3.66 8.99 -4.10
N HIS A 114 3.38 9.79 -3.08
CA HIS A 114 3.93 11.14 -2.89
C HIS A 114 4.95 11.23 -1.73
N ALA A 115 5.24 10.14 -1.02
CA ALA A 115 5.84 10.19 0.30
C ALA A 115 7.25 9.57 0.38
N VAL A 116 7.98 9.51 -0.74
CA VAL A 116 9.37 9.08 -0.72
C VAL A 116 10.21 10.04 0.13
N GLY A 117 10.86 9.52 1.18
CA GLY A 117 11.66 10.31 2.11
C GLY A 117 10.90 10.92 3.28
N THR A 118 9.56 10.98 3.22
CA THR A 118 8.71 11.45 4.32
C THR A 118 8.94 10.62 5.57
N LYS A 119 8.83 11.28 6.73
CA LYS A 119 8.93 10.67 8.05
C LYS A 119 7.66 10.90 8.86
N PHE A 120 7.27 9.89 9.62
CA PHE A 120 6.26 9.98 10.67
C PHE A 120 6.90 9.54 11.99
N ASN A 121 6.87 10.40 13.03
CA ASN A 121 7.49 10.14 14.33
C ASN A 121 8.96 9.65 14.21
N GLY A 122 9.77 10.34 13.38
CA GLY A 122 11.18 10.03 13.15
C GLY A 122 11.46 8.81 12.26
N LYS A 123 10.46 7.96 11.96
CA LYS A 123 10.59 6.80 11.10
C LYS A 123 10.18 7.13 9.67
N LYS A 124 10.90 6.62 8.68
CA LYS A 124 10.54 6.81 7.26
C LYS A 124 9.26 6.07 6.92
N ILE A 125 8.40 6.69 6.12
CA ILE A 125 7.29 5.99 5.47
C ILE A 125 7.86 4.81 4.70
N GLY A 126 7.23 3.64 4.82
CA GLY A 126 7.71 2.37 4.30
C GLY A 126 8.33 1.45 5.36
N SER A 127 8.58 1.94 6.59
CA SER A 127 9.12 1.13 7.69
C SER A 127 8.06 0.41 8.53
N ASN A 128 6.80 0.77 8.37
CA ASN A 128 5.63 0.17 9.04
C ASN A 128 4.58 -0.20 7.98
N GLY A 129 3.38 -0.60 8.41
CA GLY A 129 2.33 -1.08 7.51
C GLY A 129 2.59 -2.49 7.01
N ASP A 130 1.56 -3.21 6.60
CA ASP A 130 1.73 -4.56 6.05
C ASP A 130 2.43 -4.49 4.68
N ALA A 131 2.02 -3.53 3.85
CA ALA A 131 2.63 -3.17 2.58
C ALA A 131 2.56 -1.65 2.37
N VAL A 132 3.61 -1.04 1.84
CA VAL A 132 3.68 0.39 1.52
C VAL A 132 4.11 0.55 0.07
N CYS A 133 3.30 1.26 -0.73
CA CYS A 133 3.44 1.36 -2.17
C CYS A 133 3.93 2.74 -2.58
N PHE A 134 5.03 2.79 -3.32
CA PHE A 134 5.63 4.01 -3.84
C PHE A 134 5.50 4.11 -5.35
N SER A 135 5.43 5.33 -5.85
CA SER A 135 5.47 5.65 -7.28
C SER A 135 6.72 6.46 -7.60
N PHE A 136 7.34 6.15 -8.73
CA PHE A 136 8.45 6.92 -9.31
C PHE A 136 8.07 7.52 -10.66
N HIS A 137 6.77 7.71 -10.91
CA HIS A 137 6.28 8.40 -12.10
C HIS A 137 6.96 9.78 -12.24
N PRO A 138 7.21 10.31 -13.44
CA PRO A 138 7.90 11.60 -13.66
C PRO A 138 7.39 12.81 -12.87
N VAL A 139 6.11 12.82 -12.48
CA VAL A 139 5.52 13.92 -11.68
C VAL A 139 5.74 13.77 -10.17
N LYS A 140 6.41 12.70 -9.70
CA LYS A 140 6.60 12.45 -8.26
C LYS A 140 7.86 13.12 -7.74
N ASN A 141 7.93 13.29 -6.40
CA ASN A 141 9.07 13.91 -5.71
C ASN A 141 10.40 13.17 -5.90
N LEU A 142 10.38 11.88 -6.19
CA LEU A 142 11.51 11.11 -6.69
C LEU A 142 11.06 10.47 -8.02
N ALA A 143 11.50 11.07 -9.12
CA ALA A 143 11.04 10.73 -10.45
C ALA A 143 12.04 9.82 -11.19
N MET A 144 11.48 8.90 -11.98
CA MET A 144 12.15 8.06 -12.96
C MET A 144 11.28 8.05 -14.23
N PRO A 145 11.78 7.57 -15.39
CA PRO A 145 10.94 7.43 -16.59
C PRO A 145 9.67 6.60 -16.32
N THR A 146 9.79 5.58 -15.48
CA THR A 146 8.67 4.80 -14.91
C THR A 146 9.18 4.03 -13.70
N GLY A 147 8.28 3.57 -12.83
CA GLY A 147 8.68 2.73 -11.72
C GLY A 147 7.73 2.81 -10.52
N GLY A 148 7.85 1.80 -9.68
CA GLY A 148 7.20 1.72 -8.39
C GLY A 148 7.94 0.76 -7.46
N LEU A 149 7.58 0.76 -6.21
CA LEU A 149 8.17 -0.10 -5.18
C LEU A 149 7.11 -0.52 -4.19
N ILE A 150 7.17 -1.78 -3.76
CA ILE A 150 6.40 -2.28 -2.62
C ILE A 150 7.39 -2.56 -1.48
N ALA A 151 7.21 -1.89 -0.35
CA ALA A 151 7.89 -2.22 0.90
C ALA A 151 6.98 -3.12 1.73
N ILE A 152 7.50 -4.23 2.24
CA ILE A 152 6.75 -5.24 3.01
C ILE A 152 7.31 -5.32 4.41
N ASN A 153 6.41 -5.17 5.41
CA ASN A 153 6.77 -5.32 6.82
C ASN A 153 5.92 -6.38 7.54
N HIS A 154 4.91 -6.93 6.87
CA HIS A 154 4.07 -8.01 7.40
C HIS A 154 4.91 -9.20 7.91
N LYS A 155 4.45 -9.90 8.96
CA LYS A 155 5.12 -11.07 9.54
C LYS A 155 5.46 -12.16 8.51
N ASN A 156 4.65 -12.32 7.49
CA ASN A 156 4.84 -13.27 6.39
C ASN A 156 5.70 -12.69 5.24
N HIS A 157 6.51 -11.66 5.48
CA HIS A 157 7.25 -10.92 4.45
C HIS A 157 8.10 -11.82 3.53
N VAL A 158 8.64 -12.94 4.03
CA VAL A 158 9.42 -13.89 3.22
C VAL A 158 8.53 -14.57 2.16
N LYS A 159 7.36 -15.07 2.57
CA LYS A 159 6.36 -15.67 1.66
C LYS A 159 5.84 -14.63 0.68
N PHE A 160 5.49 -13.44 1.17
CA PHE A 160 4.97 -12.34 0.34
C PHE A 160 5.98 -11.88 -0.69
N LYS A 161 7.27 -11.77 -0.30
CA LYS A 161 8.34 -11.45 -1.26
C LYS A 161 8.40 -12.47 -2.40
N LYS A 162 8.35 -13.77 -2.11
CA LYS A 162 8.37 -14.82 -3.15
C LYS A 162 7.16 -14.70 -4.09
N LEU A 163 5.95 -14.52 -3.53
CA LEU A 163 4.73 -14.35 -4.31
C LEU A 163 4.79 -13.12 -5.22
N LEU A 164 5.24 -11.98 -4.71
CA LEU A 164 5.34 -10.75 -5.48
C LEU A 164 6.39 -10.83 -6.57
N LEU A 165 7.53 -11.47 -6.31
CA LEU A 165 8.57 -11.70 -7.32
C LEU A 165 8.05 -12.56 -8.49
N SER A 166 7.22 -13.57 -8.21
CA SER A 166 6.56 -14.38 -9.21
C SER A 166 5.47 -13.58 -9.95
N ARG A 167 4.53 -12.98 -9.21
CA ARG A 167 3.37 -12.28 -9.79
C ARG A 167 3.75 -11.06 -10.64
N ARG A 168 4.82 -10.34 -10.28
CA ARG A 168 5.32 -9.19 -11.08
C ARG A 168 5.86 -9.60 -12.44
N TRP A 169 6.15 -10.90 -12.65
CA TRP A 169 6.74 -11.41 -13.88
C TRP A 169 6.11 -12.75 -14.25
N CYS A 170 4.96 -12.72 -14.88
CA CYS A 170 4.28 -13.85 -15.53
C CYS A 170 4.07 -15.11 -14.66
N GLY A 171 4.12 -15.01 -13.33
CA GLY A 171 3.99 -16.14 -12.43
C GLY A 171 5.25 -17.02 -12.30
N ILE A 172 6.37 -16.61 -12.90
CA ILE A 172 7.61 -17.39 -12.91
C ILE A 172 8.29 -17.33 -11.55
N THR A 173 8.56 -18.50 -10.95
CA THR A 173 9.18 -18.64 -9.63
C THR A 173 10.70 -18.85 -9.69
N ASN A 174 11.21 -19.52 -10.73
CA ASN A 174 12.64 -19.78 -10.97
C ASN A 174 13.06 -19.25 -12.32
N ARG A 175 14.03 -18.33 -12.34
CA ARG A 175 14.62 -17.82 -13.59
C ARG A 175 15.57 -18.81 -14.28
N LYS A 176 15.97 -19.89 -13.59
CA LYS A 176 16.85 -20.92 -14.17
C LYS A 176 16.16 -21.77 -15.24
N ASP A 177 14.83 -21.75 -15.29
CA ASP A 177 14.05 -22.52 -16.28
C ASP A 177 13.75 -21.71 -17.56
N THR A 178 14.32 -20.51 -17.68
CA THR A 178 14.25 -19.65 -18.87
C THR A 178 15.65 -19.39 -19.39
N ASP A 179 16.40 -20.45 -19.71
CA ASP A 179 17.53 -20.34 -20.60
C ASP A 179 16.97 -20.10 -22.00
N TYR A 180 16.97 -18.85 -22.41
CA TYR A 180 16.88 -18.48 -23.81
C TYR A 180 18.31 -18.64 -24.37
N ASP A 181 18.54 -19.77 -25.02
CA ASP A 181 19.67 -19.91 -25.93
C ASP A 181 19.49 -19.03 -27.17
#